data_b7cf879327c609360be2ceb00caaec45
#
_entry.id   b7cf879327c609360be2ceb00caaec45
#
_cell.length_a   1.000
_cell.length_b   1.000
_cell.length_c   1.000
_cell.angle_alpha   90.00
_cell.angle_beta   90.00
_cell.angle_gamma   90.00
#
_symmetry.space_group_name_H-M   'P 1'
#
loop_
_entity.id
_entity.type
_entity.pdbx_description
1 polymer ?
#
loop_
_entity_poly.entity_id
_entity_poly.type
_entity_poly.pdbx_seq_one_letter_code
_entity_poly.pdbx_strand_id
1 'polypeptide(L)'
;MSFGTIEQAFQQQGLHLCSNKPSDTLPNQAVAGREYRVALDCSTSDDAAVTIDRFKQAEDRDAAARNFEVQARPRAGGAVYTVGPFAVLILPATSDDNITSRLNTALKKLSAN
;
A
#
# COMPACT_ATOMS: atom_id res chain seq x y z
N MET A 1 8.18 12.94 4.01
CA MET A 1 7.00 12.06 4.03
C MET A 1 7.28 10.85 4.91
N SER A 2 6.33 10.43 5.69
CA SER A 2 6.44 9.31 6.63
C SER A 2 5.36 8.27 6.36
N PHE A 3 5.47 7.10 6.99
CA PHE A 3 4.38 6.12 6.97
C PHE A 3 3.07 6.76 7.47
N GLY A 4 3.14 7.60 8.50
CA GLY A 4 1.96 8.29 9.03
C GLY A 4 1.26 9.16 8.01
N THR A 5 1.97 9.76 7.08
CA THR A 5 1.38 10.55 5.98
C THR A 5 0.46 9.68 5.13
N ILE A 6 0.91 8.48 4.79
CA ILE A 6 0.13 7.55 3.97
C ILE A 6 -1.05 7.00 4.79
N GLU A 7 -0.80 6.65 6.06
CA GLU A 7 -1.85 6.17 6.96
C GLU A 7 -2.99 7.18 7.09
N GLN A 8 -2.66 8.45 7.27
CA GLN A 8 -3.66 9.53 7.34
C GLN A 8 -4.45 9.66 6.04
N ALA A 9 -3.79 9.53 4.89
CA ALA A 9 -4.46 9.60 3.60
C ALA A 9 -5.51 8.49 3.46
N PHE A 10 -5.21 7.28 3.94
CA PHE A 10 -6.17 6.19 3.96
C PHE A 10 -7.35 6.51 4.88
N GLN A 11 -7.07 7.00 6.08
CA GLN A 11 -8.10 7.34 7.06
C GLN A 11 -9.03 8.47 6.56
N GLN A 12 -8.49 9.42 5.82
CA GLN A 12 -9.27 10.49 5.21
C GLN A 12 -10.25 9.97 4.15
N GLN A 13 -10.02 8.79 3.60
CA GLN A 13 -10.93 8.13 2.67
C GLN A 13 -11.94 7.20 3.38
N GLY A 14 -12.01 7.27 4.71
CA GLY A 14 -12.92 6.44 5.49
C GLY A 14 -12.44 5.01 5.69
N LEU A 15 -11.15 4.75 5.44
CA LEU A 15 -10.58 3.42 5.62
C LEU A 15 -10.03 3.25 7.03
N HIS A 16 -10.16 2.03 7.57
CA HIS A 16 -9.60 1.67 8.86
C HIS A 16 -8.36 0.79 8.66
N LEU A 17 -7.33 1.07 9.46
CA LEU A 17 -6.12 0.24 9.51
C LEU A 17 -6.36 -0.84 10.56
N CYS A 18 -6.87 -1.98 10.11
CA CYS A 18 -7.26 -3.07 11.00
C CYS A 18 -6.06 -3.80 11.58
N SER A 19 -4.93 -3.80 10.89
CA SER A 19 -3.64 -4.18 11.44
C SER A 19 -2.56 -3.27 10.84
N ASN A 20 -1.49 -3.09 11.60
CA ASN A 20 -0.37 -2.22 11.23
C ASN A 20 0.87 -2.76 11.96
N LYS A 21 1.74 -3.45 11.25
CA LYS A 21 2.92 -4.08 11.85
C LYS A 21 4.14 -3.88 10.97
N PRO A 22 5.35 -3.89 11.56
CA PRO A 22 6.58 -3.90 10.76
C PRO A 22 6.64 -5.14 9.88
N SER A 23 7.19 -5.01 8.68
CA SER A 23 7.41 -6.14 7.79
C SER A 23 8.51 -7.06 8.33
N ASP A 24 8.26 -8.37 8.33
CA ASP A 24 9.23 -9.36 8.77
C ASP A 24 10.38 -9.52 7.78
N THR A 25 10.09 -9.35 6.49
CA THR A 25 11.06 -9.50 5.42
C THR A 25 11.02 -8.24 4.55
N LEU A 26 12.18 -7.60 4.36
CA LEU A 26 12.29 -6.41 3.54
C LEU A 26 12.90 -6.78 2.18
N PRO A 27 12.42 -6.13 1.08
CA PRO A 27 13.09 -6.26 -0.20
C PRO A 27 14.49 -5.66 -0.14
N ASN A 28 15.32 -6.05 -1.10
CA ASN A 28 16.70 -5.56 -1.17
C ASN A 28 16.72 -4.02 -1.20
N GLN A 29 17.59 -3.43 -0.38
CA GLN A 29 17.80 -1.98 -0.23
C GLN A 29 16.66 -1.23 0.48
N ALA A 30 15.62 -1.88 0.92
CA ALA A 30 14.60 -1.22 1.74
C ALA A 30 15.18 -0.92 3.13
N VAL A 31 14.87 0.27 3.64
CA VAL A 31 15.34 0.70 4.97
C VAL A 31 14.28 0.51 6.05
N ALA A 32 13.02 0.37 5.66
CA ALA A 32 11.91 0.09 6.57
C ALA A 32 10.73 -0.40 5.76
N GLY A 33 9.83 -1.14 6.38
CA GLY A 33 8.60 -1.59 5.75
C GLY A 33 7.52 -1.84 6.78
N ARG A 34 6.27 -1.69 6.36
CA ARG A 34 5.10 -1.97 7.17
C ARG A 34 4.06 -2.71 6.34
N GLU A 35 3.31 -3.58 7.02
CA GLU A 35 2.22 -4.33 6.43
C GLU A 35 0.93 -3.94 7.13
N TYR A 36 -0.12 -3.70 6.32
CA TYR A 36 -1.41 -3.26 6.81
C TYR A 36 -2.50 -4.19 6.30
N ARG A 37 -3.53 -4.36 7.11
CA ARG A 37 -4.83 -4.84 6.66
C ARG A 37 -5.78 -3.65 6.71
N VAL A 38 -6.34 -3.27 5.57
CA VAL A 38 -7.15 -2.05 5.41
C VAL A 38 -8.56 -2.44 4.99
N ALA A 39 -9.56 -1.87 5.65
CA ALA A 39 -10.96 -2.18 5.38
C ALA A 39 -11.85 -0.99 5.69
N LEU A 40 -13.09 -1.03 5.21
CA LEU A 40 -14.13 -0.09 5.63
C LEU A 40 -14.66 -0.45 7.02
N ASP A 41 -14.65 -1.74 7.35
CA ASP A 41 -15.09 -2.27 8.63
C ASP A 41 -14.19 -3.46 8.98
N CYS A 42 -13.48 -3.36 10.09
CA CYS A 42 -12.52 -4.40 10.49
C CYS A 42 -13.16 -5.71 10.95
N SER A 43 -14.47 -5.73 11.17
CA SER A 43 -15.19 -6.94 11.55
C SER A 43 -15.53 -7.85 10.37
N THR A 44 -15.29 -7.39 9.13
CA THR A 44 -15.58 -8.17 7.93
C THR A 44 -14.30 -8.76 7.34
N SER A 45 -14.45 -9.69 6.39
CA SER A 45 -13.33 -10.23 5.61
C SER A 45 -13.05 -9.44 4.34
N ASP A 46 -13.82 -8.38 4.07
CA ASP A 46 -13.62 -7.51 2.91
C ASP A 46 -12.52 -6.52 3.22
N ASP A 47 -11.29 -6.89 2.89
CA ASP A 47 -10.12 -6.06 3.17
C ASP A 47 -9.12 -6.09 2.02
N ALA A 48 -8.06 -5.31 2.18
CA ALA A 48 -6.91 -5.34 1.30
C ALA A 48 -5.65 -5.42 2.15
N ALA A 49 -4.70 -6.23 1.70
CA ALA A 49 -3.35 -6.22 2.25
C ALA A 49 -2.56 -5.13 1.55
N VAL A 50 -1.94 -4.25 2.30
CA VAL A 50 -1.12 -3.16 1.77
C VAL A 50 0.28 -3.28 2.37
N THR A 51 1.28 -3.36 1.51
CA THR A 51 2.69 -3.37 1.91
C THR A 51 3.30 -2.04 1.48
N ILE A 52 3.99 -1.37 2.41
CA ILE A 52 4.66 -0.11 2.14
C ILE A 52 6.11 -0.24 2.57
N ASP A 53 7.03 -0.08 1.63
CA ASP A 53 8.47 -0.16 1.88
C ASP A 53 9.14 1.15 1.52
N ARG A 54 10.06 1.60 2.38
CA ARG A 54 10.79 2.85 2.20
C ARG A 54 12.21 2.60 1.71
N PHE A 55 12.67 3.47 0.81
CA PHE A 55 13.98 3.38 0.18
C PHE A 55 14.71 4.72 0.26
N LYS A 56 16.04 4.68 0.31
CA LYS A 56 16.87 5.89 0.24
C LYS A 56 17.04 6.38 -1.20
N GLN A 57 17.07 5.45 -2.17
CA GLN A 57 17.34 5.75 -3.57
C GLN A 57 16.09 5.48 -4.41
N ALA A 58 15.78 6.41 -5.32
CA ALA A 58 14.62 6.27 -6.20
C ALA A 58 14.70 5.03 -7.09
N GLU A 59 15.91 4.69 -7.57
CA GLU A 59 16.06 3.50 -8.43
C GLU A 59 15.82 2.20 -7.68
N ASP A 60 16.15 2.12 -6.39
CA ASP A 60 15.84 0.94 -5.56
C ASP A 60 14.35 0.83 -5.29
N ARG A 61 13.69 1.96 -5.03
CA ARG A 61 12.24 2.04 -4.90
C ARG A 61 11.55 1.56 -6.18
N ASP A 62 12.01 2.02 -7.34
CA ASP A 62 11.41 1.69 -8.63
C ASP A 62 11.64 0.20 -8.97
N ALA A 63 12.80 -0.34 -8.62
CA ALA A 63 13.07 -1.77 -8.78
C ALA A 63 12.12 -2.61 -7.94
N ALA A 64 11.88 -2.21 -6.70
CA ALA A 64 10.93 -2.88 -5.81
C ALA A 64 9.51 -2.78 -6.37
N ALA A 65 9.13 -1.63 -6.90
CA ALA A 65 7.81 -1.43 -7.51
C ALA A 65 7.60 -2.38 -8.70
N ARG A 66 8.62 -2.58 -9.53
CA ARG A 66 8.53 -3.54 -10.64
C ARG A 66 8.33 -4.98 -10.14
N ASN A 67 8.97 -5.36 -9.05
CA ASN A 67 8.76 -6.68 -8.44
C ASN A 67 7.35 -6.81 -7.85
N PHE A 68 6.82 -5.74 -7.26
CA PHE A 68 5.45 -5.70 -6.76
C PHE A 68 4.42 -5.89 -7.88
N GLU A 69 4.70 -5.36 -9.08
CA GLU A 69 3.81 -5.52 -10.24
C GLU A 69 3.57 -7.00 -10.57
N VAL A 70 4.59 -7.84 -10.42
CA VAL A 70 4.46 -9.27 -10.66
C VAL A 70 3.47 -9.90 -9.68
N GLN A 71 3.45 -9.45 -8.43
CA GLN A 71 2.52 -9.94 -7.41
C GLN A 71 1.11 -9.38 -7.62
N ALA A 72 0.99 -8.15 -8.10
CA ALA A 72 -0.30 -7.47 -8.26
C ALA A 72 -1.08 -7.96 -9.48
N ARG A 73 -0.39 -8.30 -10.58
CA ARG A 73 -1.03 -8.65 -11.86
C ARG A 73 -2.10 -9.72 -11.78
N PRO A 74 -1.88 -10.87 -11.08
CA PRO A 74 -2.89 -11.94 -11.06
C PRO A 74 -4.09 -11.62 -10.18
N ARG A 75 -4.09 -10.51 -9.46
CA ARG A 75 -5.17 -10.16 -8.53
C ARG A 75 -6.05 -9.06 -9.09
N ALA A 76 -7.36 -9.31 -9.13
CA ALA A 76 -8.33 -8.28 -9.49
C ALA A 76 -8.22 -7.13 -8.49
N GLY A 77 -8.00 -5.90 -8.99
CA GLY A 77 -7.83 -4.72 -8.15
C GLY A 77 -6.43 -4.56 -7.56
N GLY A 78 -5.51 -5.48 -7.84
CA GLY A 78 -4.11 -5.35 -7.43
C GLY A 78 -3.46 -4.14 -8.08
N ALA A 79 -2.65 -3.39 -7.32
CA ALA A 79 -2.06 -2.15 -7.81
C ALA A 79 -0.73 -1.86 -7.11
N VAL A 80 0.10 -1.07 -7.78
CA VAL A 80 1.40 -0.64 -7.28
C VAL A 80 1.51 0.86 -7.47
N TYR A 81 2.03 1.54 -6.46
CA TYR A 81 2.29 2.98 -6.50
C TYR A 81 3.68 3.28 -5.99
N THR A 82 4.28 4.35 -6.49
CA THR A 82 5.43 4.98 -5.87
C THR A 82 4.99 6.34 -5.33
N VAL A 83 5.26 6.60 -4.06
CA VAL A 83 4.83 7.82 -3.37
C VAL A 83 6.03 8.31 -2.56
N GLY A 84 6.68 9.41 -2.98
CA GLY A 84 7.89 9.87 -2.32
C GLY A 84 8.92 8.74 -2.26
N PRO A 85 9.50 8.44 -1.08
CA PRO A 85 10.51 7.38 -0.96
C PRO A 85 9.90 5.97 -0.86
N PHE A 86 8.59 5.83 -1.03
CA PHE A 86 7.88 4.58 -0.78
C PHE A 86 7.45 3.86 -2.05
N ALA A 87 7.54 2.53 -2.02
CA ALA A 87 6.84 1.64 -2.96
C ALA A 87 5.67 1.00 -2.21
N VAL A 88 4.49 0.99 -2.82
CA VAL A 88 3.25 0.53 -2.21
C VAL A 88 2.64 -0.58 -3.06
N LEU A 89 2.33 -1.70 -2.42
CA LEU A 89 1.67 -2.84 -3.05
C LEU A 89 0.29 -3.03 -2.42
N ILE A 90 -0.74 -3.09 -3.25
CA ILE A 90 -2.12 -3.36 -2.82
C ILE A 90 -2.55 -4.72 -3.36
N LEU A 91 -2.92 -5.62 -2.45
CA LEU A 91 -3.44 -6.94 -2.79
C LEU A 91 -4.82 -7.12 -2.14
N PRO A 92 -5.91 -6.87 -2.88
CA PRO A 92 -7.25 -7.02 -2.33
C PRO A 92 -7.58 -8.49 -2.04
N ALA A 93 -8.26 -8.72 -0.92
CA ALA A 93 -8.79 -10.05 -0.58
C ALA A 93 -10.21 -10.25 -1.11
N THR A 94 -10.84 -9.19 -1.63
CA THR A 94 -12.22 -9.19 -2.11
C THR A 94 -12.27 -8.59 -3.51
N SER A 95 -13.31 -8.92 -4.28
CA SER A 95 -13.60 -8.28 -5.56
C SER A 95 -14.38 -6.98 -5.42
N ASP A 96 -14.69 -6.54 -4.20
CA ASP A 96 -15.37 -5.27 -3.96
C ASP A 96 -14.44 -4.11 -4.28
N ASP A 97 -14.83 -3.29 -5.26
CA ASP A 97 -14.04 -2.16 -5.73
C ASP A 97 -14.02 -0.97 -4.76
N ASN A 98 -14.87 -0.97 -3.75
CA ASN A 98 -15.03 0.18 -2.86
C ASN A 98 -13.75 0.48 -2.08
N ILE A 99 -13.12 -0.56 -1.52
CA ILE A 99 -11.87 -0.41 -0.76
C ILE A 99 -10.73 -0.01 -1.70
N THR A 100 -10.58 -0.70 -2.83
CA THR A 100 -9.50 -0.43 -3.78
C THR A 100 -9.64 0.96 -4.40
N SER A 101 -10.86 1.39 -4.70
CA SER A 101 -11.13 2.73 -5.23
C SER A 101 -10.68 3.82 -4.25
N ARG A 102 -10.97 3.64 -2.97
CA ARG A 102 -10.55 4.60 -1.92
C ARG A 102 -9.05 4.62 -1.71
N LEU A 103 -8.41 3.44 -1.73
CA LEU A 103 -6.94 3.34 -1.65
C LEU A 103 -6.30 4.04 -2.85
N ASN A 104 -6.81 3.81 -4.04
CA ASN A 104 -6.29 4.44 -5.26
C ASN A 104 -6.44 5.96 -5.20
N THR A 105 -7.57 6.47 -4.72
CA THR A 105 -7.80 7.90 -4.56
C THR A 105 -6.78 8.52 -3.60
N ALA A 106 -6.56 7.87 -2.45
CA ALA A 106 -5.61 8.37 -1.46
C ALA A 106 -4.19 8.44 -2.02
N LEU A 107 -3.75 7.38 -2.69
CA LEU A 107 -2.39 7.28 -3.22
C LEU A 107 -2.15 8.20 -4.41
N LYS A 108 -3.14 8.38 -5.27
CA LYS A 108 -3.06 9.33 -6.39
C LYS A 108 -2.92 10.76 -5.90
N LYS A 109 -3.62 11.14 -4.85
CA LYS A 109 -3.49 12.47 -4.26
C LYS A 109 -2.08 12.72 -3.74
N LEU A 110 -1.48 11.72 -3.09
CA LEU A 110 -0.12 11.84 -2.58
C LEU A 110 0.92 11.90 -3.69
N SER A 111 0.75 11.10 -4.73
CA SER A 111 1.71 11.06 -5.84
C SER A 111 1.58 12.25 -6.79
N ALA A 112 0.47 12.99 -6.75
CA ALA A 112 0.27 14.19 -7.57
C ALA A 112 0.98 15.43 -7.00
N ASN A 113 1.49 15.36 -5.78
CA ASN A 113 2.16 16.50 -5.12
C ASN A 113 3.68 16.45 -5.33
#